data_0022f06d8aab6bb99a1f554888feba90
#
_entry.id   0022f06d8aab6bb99a1f554888feba90
#
_cell.length_a   1.000
_cell.length_b   1.000
_cell.length_c   1.000
_cell.angle_alpha   90.00
_cell.angle_beta   90.00
_cell.angle_gamma   90.00
#
_symmetry.space_group_name_H-M   'P 1'
#
loop_
_entity.id
_entity.type
_entity.pdbx_description
1 polymer ?
#
loop_
_entity_poly.entity_id
_entity_poly.type
_entity_poly.pdbx_seq_one_letter_code
_entity_poly.pdbx_strand_id
1 'polypeptide(L)'
;STFMAAHALPEEYKNDREGYLSLVIDRMLPYVAEHQLAEYCDVFCETGVFTPEESRRILTAAQKLGLGAKIHADEIDPIGGSQLAGEIGAVSAEHLIVCPQEGIQSMAKGGTIACLLPATSFYLGATFAPARQMVEAGVPVAVASDFNPGSTPNLSLQLAMNIACYRYRLTPEEVLTAATLNAAAAIGKAEQVGTLEPGKQADLLIWDADNLNFIFYRYG
;
A
#
# COMPACT_ATOMS: atom_id res chain seq x y z
N SER A 1 5.88 2.03 -12.02
CA SER A 1 4.52 2.51 -12.35
C SER A 1 3.48 1.45 -12.02
N THR A 2 2.22 1.90 -11.76
CA THR A 2 1.11 1.03 -11.34
C THR A 2 -0.11 1.28 -12.22
N PHE A 3 -0.73 0.23 -12.74
CA PHE A 3 -1.99 0.27 -13.47
C PHE A 3 -3.16 0.23 -12.48
N MET A 4 -4.04 1.24 -12.52
CA MET A 4 -5.07 1.50 -11.51
C MET A 4 -6.48 1.64 -12.11
N ALA A 5 -6.82 0.90 -13.18
CA ALA A 5 -8.15 0.98 -13.79
C ALA A 5 -9.27 0.55 -12.84
N ALA A 6 -8.99 -0.34 -11.88
CA ALA A 6 -9.99 -0.87 -10.95
C ALA A 6 -10.04 -0.09 -9.61
N HIS A 7 -10.04 1.24 -9.66
CA HIS A 7 -10.25 2.13 -8.52
C HIS A 7 -11.61 2.81 -8.51
N ALA A 8 -12.30 2.84 -9.64
CA ALA A 8 -13.68 3.29 -9.75
C ALA A 8 -14.35 2.60 -10.93
N LEU A 9 -15.65 2.37 -10.84
CA LEU A 9 -16.43 1.93 -11.98
C LEU A 9 -16.84 3.16 -12.81
N PRO A 10 -16.44 3.26 -14.09
CA PRO A 10 -16.82 4.38 -14.93
C PRO A 10 -18.35 4.47 -15.11
N GLU A 11 -18.88 5.67 -15.25
CA GLU A 11 -20.32 5.92 -15.38
C GLU A 11 -20.96 5.14 -16.54
N GLU A 12 -20.22 4.97 -17.63
CA GLU A 12 -20.66 4.23 -18.82
C GLU A 12 -20.91 2.75 -18.51
N TYR A 13 -20.24 2.21 -17.49
CA TYR A 13 -20.33 0.80 -17.07
C TYR A 13 -21.16 0.58 -15.82
N LYS A 14 -21.86 1.58 -15.29
CA LYS A 14 -22.63 1.45 -14.04
C LYS A 14 -23.69 0.34 -14.07
N ASN A 15 -24.22 0.03 -15.26
CA ASN A 15 -25.21 -1.03 -15.50
C ASN A 15 -24.61 -2.26 -16.20
N ASP A 16 -23.31 -2.29 -16.47
CA ASP A 16 -22.58 -3.38 -17.13
C ASP A 16 -21.23 -3.61 -16.45
N ARG A 17 -21.27 -3.97 -15.20
CA ARG A 17 -20.10 -4.20 -14.36
C ARG A 17 -19.21 -5.31 -14.92
N GLU A 18 -19.81 -6.41 -15.38
CA GLU A 18 -19.07 -7.52 -15.98
C GLU A 18 -18.39 -7.12 -17.31
N GLY A 19 -19.03 -6.28 -18.10
CA GLY A 19 -18.41 -5.70 -19.30
C GLY A 19 -17.16 -4.88 -18.97
N TYR A 20 -17.16 -4.13 -17.87
CA TYR A 20 -15.97 -3.41 -17.41
C TYR A 20 -14.86 -4.35 -16.93
N LEU A 21 -15.20 -5.38 -16.15
CA LEU A 21 -14.23 -6.39 -15.73
C LEU A 21 -13.58 -7.09 -16.92
N SER A 22 -14.36 -7.48 -17.92
CA SER A 22 -13.85 -8.07 -19.16
C SER A 22 -12.97 -7.08 -19.93
N LEU A 23 -13.33 -5.80 -20.02
CA LEU A 23 -12.49 -4.78 -20.62
C LEU A 23 -11.12 -4.67 -19.94
N VAL A 24 -11.11 -4.61 -18.60
CA VAL A 24 -9.86 -4.54 -17.81
C VAL A 24 -9.02 -5.79 -18.01
N ILE A 25 -9.62 -6.98 -17.86
CA ILE A 25 -8.90 -8.25 -17.84
C ILE A 25 -8.44 -8.66 -19.25
N ASP A 26 -9.32 -8.57 -20.26
CA ASP A 26 -9.10 -9.15 -21.59
C ASP A 26 -8.46 -8.17 -22.57
N ARG A 27 -8.49 -6.87 -22.27
CA ARG A 27 -8.01 -5.84 -23.21
C ARG A 27 -6.95 -4.93 -22.57
N MET A 28 -7.25 -4.28 -21.43
CA MET A 28 -6.34 -3.31 -20.85
C MET A 28 -5.11 -3.96 -20.26
N LEU A 29 -5.24 -4.99 -19.42
CA LEU A 29 -4.09 -5.68 -18.81
C LEU A 29 -3.13 -6.27 -19.84
N PRO A 30 -3.57 -7.00 -20.88
CA PRO A 30 -2.67 -7.47 -21.93
C PRO A 30 -1.93 -6.34 -22.63
N TYR A 31 -2.61 -5.24 -22.95
CA TYR A 31 -2.00 -4.06 -23.59
C TYR A 31 -0.93 -3.41 -22.68
N VAL A 32 -1.24 -3.25 -21.38
CA VAL A 32 -0.29 -2.71 -20.38
C VAL A 32 0.96 -3.58 -20.28
N ALA A 33 0.79 -4.89 -20.23
CA ALA A 33 1.89 -5.85 -20.12
C ALA A 33 2.75 -5.89 -21.41
N GLU A 34 2.12 -5.99 -22.59
CA GLU A 34 2.80 -5.99 -23.89
C GLU A 34 3.65 -4.75 -24.13
N HIS A 35 3.12 -3.58 -23.71
CA HIS A 35 3.80 -2.31 -23.91
C HIS A 35 4.65 -1.87 -22.70
N GLN A 36 4.77 -2.72 -21.67
CA GLN A 36 5.54 -2.46 -20.43
C GLN A 36 5.20 -1.10 -19.78
N LEU A 37 3.91 -0.75 -19.74
CA LEU A 37 3.45 0.55 -19.23
C LEU A 37 3.40 0.59 -17.70
N ALA A 38 3.32 -0.56 -17.03
CA ALA A 38 3.30 -0.67 -15.58
C ALA A 38 4.03 -1.92 -15.08
N GLU A 39 4.55 -1.85 -13.87
CA GLU A 39 5.18 -2.96 -13.14
C GLU A 39 4.15 -3.66 -12.22
N TYR A 40 3.11 -2.94 -11.83
CA TYR A 40 2.08 -3.38 -10.89
C TYR A 40 0.67 -3.13 -11.41
N CYS A 41 -0.26 -3.92 -10.90
CA CYS A 41 -1.70 -3.68 -11.00
C CYS A 41 -2.28 -3.51 -9.60
N ASP A 42 -3.09 -2.49 -9.40
CA ASP A 42 -3.73 -2.17 -8.12
C ASP A 42 -5.25 -2.13 -8.27
N VAL A 43 -5.95 -2.62 -7.25
CA VAL A 43 -7.42 -2.63 -7.19
C VAL A 43 -7.88 -2.00 -5.88
N PHE A 44 -8.93 -1.20 -5.92
CA PHE A 44 -9.60 -0.73 -4.71
C PHE A 44 -10.70 -1.73 -4.31
N CYS A 45 -10.34 -2.63 -3.40
CA CYS A 45 -11.23 -3.66 -2.85
C CYS A 45 -12.00 -3.11 -1.66
N GLU A 46 -13.18 -2.55 -1.91
CA GLU A 46 -13.95 -1.84 -0.90
C GLU A 46 -15.45 -1.93 -1.17
N THR A 47 -16.27 -1.78 -0.12
CA THR A 47 -17.72 -1.71 -0.23
C THR A 47 -18.15 -0.64 -1.22
N GLY A 48 -18.93 -1.04 -2.24
CA GLY A 48 -19.40 -0.13 -3.28
C GLY A 48 -18.39 0.16 -4.40
N VAL A 49 -17.15 -0.36 -4.32
CA VAL A 49 -16.13 -0.22 -5.36
C VAL A 49 -15.90 -1.57 -6.05
N PHE A 50 -14.92 -2.37 -5.65
CA PHE A 50 -14.73 -3.73 -6.17
C PHE A 50 -14.78 -4.75 -5.03
N THR A 51 -15.47 -5.86 -5.26
CA THR A 51 -15.58 -6.97 -4.31
C THR A 51 -14.27 -7.76 -4.26
N PRO A 52 -14.03 -8.55 -3.19
CA PRO A 52 -12.86 -9.44 -3.12
C PRO A 52 -12.79 -10.42 -4.32
N GLU A 53 -13.92 -10.93 -4.79
CA GLU A 53 -13.95 -11.85 -5.94
C GLU A 53 -13.54 -11.15 -7.24
N GLU A 54 -14.06 -9.96 -7.52
CA GLU A 54 -13.68 -9.16 -8.69
C GLU A 54 -12.20 -8.75 -8.61
N SER A 55 -11.74 -8.33 -7.43
CA SER A 55 -10.33 -8.00 -7.17
C SER A 55 -9.42 -9.19 -7.42
N ARG A 56 -9.79 -10.37 -6.96
CA ARG A 56 -9.08 -11.62 -7.22
C ARG A 56 -8.95 -11.91 -8.72
N ARG A 57 -10.03 -11.77 -9.47
CA ARG A 57 -10.03 -12.01 -10.93
C ARG A 57 -9.05 -11.08 -11.63
N ILE A 58 -9.11 -9.78 -11.33
CA ILE A 58 -8.23 -8.76 -11.94
C ILE A 58 -6.78 -9.01 -11.55
N LEU A 59 -6.47 -9.12 -10.27
CA LEU A 59 -5.10 -9.25 -9.77
C LEU A 59 -4.45 -10.56 -10.20
N THR A 60 -5.19 -11.67 -10.19
CA THR A 60 -4.68 -12.95 -10.70
C THR A 60 -4.41 -12.90 -12.21
N ALA A 61 -5.24 -12.19 -12.97
CA ALA A 61 -4.99 -11.96 -14.40
C ALA A 61 -3.72 -11.11 -14.62
N ALA A 62 -3.54 -10.05 -13.83
CA ALA A 62 -2.35 -9.23 -13.88
C ALA A 62 -1.07 -10.02 -13.54
N GLN A 63 -1.10 -10.83 -12.48
CA GLN A 63 0.03 -11.71 -12.10
C GLN A 63 0.42 -12.70 -13.22
N LYS A 64 -0.55 -13.29 -13.92
CA LYS A 64 -0.29 -14.18 -15.07
C LYS A 64 0.42 -13.47 -16.23
N LEU A 65 0.28 -12.16 -16.32
CA LEU A 65 0.94 -11.30 -17.30
C LEU A 65 2.27 -10.71 -16.78
N GLY A 66 2.70 -11.09 -15.57
CA GLY A 66 3.96 -10.66 -14.99
C GLY A 66 3.91 -9.34 -14.21
N LEU A 67 2.72 -8.76 -13.99
CA LEU A 67 2.58 -7.58 -13.14
C LEU A 67 2.49 -7.99 -11.66
N GLY A 68 3.14 -7.26 -10.77
CA GLY A 68 2.96 -7.41 -9.33
C GLY A 68 1.55 -6.98 -8.88
N ALA A 69 0.93 -7.72 -7.98
CA ALA A 69 -0.37 -7.36 -7.42
C ALA A 69 -0.23 -6.39 -6.25
N LYS A 70 -1.05 -5.35 -6.21
CA LYS A 70 -1.26 -4.43 -5.09
C LYS A 70 -2.75 -4.28 -4.84
N ILE A 71 -3.14 -3.87 -3.63
CA ILE A 71 -4.55 -3.77 -3.29
C ILE A 71 -4.80 -2.70 -2.23
N HIS A 72 -5.67 -1.75 -2.51
CA HIS A 72 -6.27 -0.88 -1.50
C HIS A 72 -7.37 -1.69 -0.81
N ALA A 73 -7.30 -1.83 0.51
CA ALA A 73 -8.16 -2.75 1.24
C ALA A 73 -8.46 -2.28 2.66
N ASP A 74 -9.64 -2.64 3.17
CA ASP A 74 -10.05 -2.42 4.55
C ASP A 74 -9.83 -0.94 4.98
N GLU A 75 -10.05 -0.01 4.06
CA GLU A 75 -9.97 1.44 4.33
C GLU A 75 -11.23 1.91 5.04
N ILE A 76 -12.40 1.43 4.59
CA ILE A 76 -13.72 1.81 5.09
C ILE A 76 -14.36 0.60 5.79
N ASP A 77 -14.47 -0.53 5.09
CA ASP A 77 -15.11 -1.75 5.57
C ASP A 77 -14.20 -2.98 5.41
N PRO A 78 -14.17 -3.89 6.41
CA PRO A 78 -13.34 -5.10 6.35
C PRO A 78 -14.01 -6.20 5.52
N ILE A 79 -14.09 -6.03 4.21
CA ILE A 79 -14.79 -6.95 3.32
C ILE A 79 -13.96 -8.15 2.85
N GLY A 80 -12.72 -8.30 3.31
CA GLY A 80 -11.84 -9.41 2.97
C GLY A 80 -10.69 -9.05 2.03
N GLY A 81 -10.43 -7.77 1.79
CA GLY A 81 -9.35 -7.30 0.92
C GLY A 81 -7.96 -7.68 1.45
N SER A 82 -7.71 -7.52 2.74
CA SER A 82 -6.44 -7.91 3.37
C SER A 82 -6.22 -9.42 3.39
N GLN A 83 -7.27 -10.22 3.58
CA GLN A 83 -7.19 -11.67 3.45
C GLN A 83 -6.79 -12.06 2.03
N LEU A 84 -7.46 -11.47 1.03
CA LEU A 84 -7.16 -11.68 -0.37
C LEU A 84 -5.71 -11.33 -0.70
N ALA A 85 -5.21 -10.20 -0.18
CA ALA A 85 -3.82 -9.77 -0.37
C ALA A 85 -2.82 -10.86 0.01
N GLY A 86 -2.98 -11.44 1.21
CA GLY A 86 -2.12 -12.53 1.68
C GLY A 86 -2.28 -13.82 0.87
N GLU A 87 -3.52 -14.19 0.49
CA GLU A 87 -3.81 -15.41 -0.27
C GLU A 87 -3.18 -15.43 -1.67
N ILE A 88 -3.17 -14.28 -2.36
CA ILE A 88 -2.59 -14.17 -3.70
C ILE A 88 -1.12 -13.76 -3.70
N GLY A 89 -0.52 -13.55 -2.52
CA GLY A 89 0.84 -13.05 -2.41
C GLY A 89 1.01 -11.67 -3.03
N ALA A 90 0.10 -10.74 -2.73
CA ALA A 90 0.23 -9.36 -3.19
C ALA A 90 1.51 -8.73 -2.62
N VAL A 91 2.17 -7.91 -3.42
CA VAL A 91 3.41 -7.20 -3.01
C VAL A 91 3.12 -6.28 -1.82
N SER A 92 2.02 -5.55 -1.88
CA SER A 92 1.56 -4.72 -0.77
C SER A 92 0.04 -4.62 -0.73
N ALA A 93 -0.47 -4.27 0.47
CA ALA A 93 -1.85 -3.88 0.70
C ALA A 93 -1.84 -2.50 1.38
N GLU A 94 -2.62 -1.58 0.84
CA GLU A 94 -2.63 -0.17 1.20
C GLU A 94 -3.78 0.16 2.15
N HIS A 95 -3.62 1.19 3.01
CA HIS A 95 -4.52 1.71 4.04
C HIS A 95 -4.70 0.79 5.25
N LEU A 96 -5.48 -0.28 5.15
CA LEU A 96 -5.68 -1.30 6.18
C LEU A 96 -6.23 -0.72 7.51
N ILE A 97 -7.02 0.36 7.44
CA ILE A 97 -7.50 1.13 8.60
C ILE A 97 -8.33 0.25 9.54
N VAL A 98 -9.19 -0.58 8.96
CA VAL A 98 -10.09 -1.48 9.69
C VAL A 98 -9.72 -2.96 9.49
N CYS A 99 -8.45 -3.24 9.19
CA CYS A 99 -7.95 -4.58 8.92
C CYS A 99 -8.23 -5.55 10.09
N PRO A 100 -8.96 -6.65 9.87
CA PRO A 100 -9.25 -7.64 10.90
C PRO A 100 -8.05 -8.56 11.16
N GLN A 101 -8.09 -9.29 12.27
CA GLN A 101 -7.00 -10.19 12.67
C GLN A 101 -6.71 -11.28 11.64
N GLU A 102 -7.75 -11.78 10.96
CA GLU A 102 -7.63 -12.76 9.88
C GLU A 102 -6.86 -12.20 8.68
N GLY A 103 -7.07 -10.92 8.37
CA GLY A 103 -6.31 -10.21 7.34
C GLY A 103 -4.84 -10.08 7.69
N ILE A 104 -4.54 -9.68 8.94
CA ILE A 104 -3.15 -9.61 9.44
C ILE A 104 -2.46 -10.96 9.31
N GLN A 105 -3.11 -12.04 9.75
CA GLN A 105 -2.56 -13.40 9.67
C GLN A 105 -2.35 -13.86 8.23
N SER A 106 -3.27 -13.54 7.33
CA SER A 106 -3.15 -13.86 5.90
C SER A 106 -1.96 -13.14 5.27
N MET A 107 -1.81 -11.84 5.51
CA MET A 107 -0.69 -11.05 5.02
C MET A 107 0.65 -11.54 5.58
N ALA A 108 0.73 -11.86 6.87
CA ALA A 108 1.93 -12.42 7.48
C ALA A 108 2.35 -13.72 6.80
N LYS A 109 1.40 -14.61 6.53
CA LYS A 109 1.64 -15.89 5.84
C LYS A 109 2.02 -15.70 4.37
N GLY A 110 1.38 -14.74 3.68
CA GLY A 110 1.60 -14.44 2.27
C GLY A 110 2.86 -13.61 1.99
N GLY A 111 3.47 -13.02 3.04
CA GLY A 111 4.62 -12.12 2.89
C GLY A 111 4.24 -10.75 2.30
N THR A 112 2.96 -10.38 2.37
CA THR A 112 2.46 -9.10 1.86
C THR A 112 2.88 -7.95 2.78
N ILE A 113 3.37 -6.85 2.22
CA ILE A 113 3.75 -5.65 2.96
C ILE A 113 2.52 -4.80 3.24
N ALA A 114 2.29 -4.43 4.49
CA ALA A 114 1.25 -3.49 4.89
C ALA A 114 1.76 -2.05 4.63
N CYS A 115 1.28 -1.40 3.59
CA CYS A 115 1.62 -0.01 3.27
C CYS A 115 0.63 0.93 3.95
N LEU A 116 1.02 1.50 5.07
CA LEU A 116 0.16 2.31 5.91
C LEU A 116 0.28 3.80 5.60
N LEU A 117 -0.84 4.49 5.61
CA LEU A 117 -0.99 5.86 5.12
C LEU A 117 -1.53 6.77 6.25
N PRO A 118 -0.72 7.04 7.30
CA PRO A 118 -1.21 7.70 8.52
C PRO A 118 -1.66 9.13 8.30
N ALA A 119 -1.13 9.82 7.28
CA ALA A 119 -1.53 11.18 6.96
C ALA A 119 -2.95 11.24 6.39
N THR A 120 -3.38 10.21 5.66
CA THR A 120 -4.76 10.06 5.15
C THR A 120 -5.75 9.91 6.30
N SER A 121 -5.50 8.95 7.21
CA SER A 121 -6.34 8.78 8.41
C SER A 121 -6.42 10.07 9.23
N PHE A 122 -5.32 10.80 9.36
CA PHE A 122 -5.28 12.08 10.08
C PHE A 122 -6.12 13.15 9.39
N TYR A 123 -5.93 13.33 8.08
CA TYR A 123 -6.62 14.36 7.30
C TYR A 123 -8.13 14.15 7.26
N LEU A 124 -8.56 12.89 7.08
CA LEU A 124 -9.97 12.51 7.02
C LEU A 124 -10.64 12.39 8.41
N GLY A 125 -9.88 12.49 9.50
CA GLY A 125 -10.41 12.27 10.84
C GLY A 125 -10.84 10.82 11.09
N ALA A 126 -10.28 9.87 10.33
CA ALA A 126 -10.56 8.45 10.44
C ALA A 126 -9.82 7.79 11.63
N THR A 127 -10.15 6.53 11.89
CA THR A 127 -9.35 5.68 12.80
C THR A 127 -7.98 5.36 12.17
N PHE A 128 -7.13 4.68 12.90
CA PHE A 128 -5.78 4.33 12.45
C PHE A 128 -5.61 2.82 12.36
N ALA A 129 -4.91 2.37 11.33
CA ALA A 129 -4.60 0.95 11.11
C ALA A 129 -3.95 0.30 12.35
N PRO A 130 -4.20 -0.99 12.60
CA PRO A 130 -3.65 -1.74 13.74
C PRO A 130 -2.16 -2.11 13.55
N ALA A 131 -1.32 -1.11 13.23
CA ALA A 131 0.08 -1.30 12.82
C ALA A 131 0.91 -2.08 13.85
N ARG A 132 0.73 -1.82 15.16
CA ARG A 132 1.44 -2.56 16.22
C ARG A 132 1.14 -4.05 16.15
N GLN A 133 -0.13 -4.43 15.96
CA GLN A 133 -0.54 -5.82 15.81
C GLN A 133 0.05 -6.46 14.54
N MET A 134 0.16 -5.71 13.45
CA MET A 134 0.79 -6.16 12.21
C MET A 134 2.28 -6.46 12.43
N VAL A 135 3.02 -5.55 13.05
CA VAL A 135 4.44 -5.76 13.37
C VAL A 135 4.63 -6.97 14.30
N GLU A 136 3.82 -7.10 15.35
CA GLU A 136 3.87 -8.24 16.29
C GLU A 136 3.52 -9.57 15.62
N ALA A 137 2.68 -9.56 14.60
CA ALA A 137 2.35 -10.73 13.77
C ALA A 137 3.41 -11.04 12.69
N GLY A 138 4.46 -10.21 12.55
CA GLY A 138 5.51 -10.40 11.56
C GLY A 138 5.18 -9.87 10.17
N VAL A 139 4.13 -9.04 10.02
CA VAL A 139 3.85 -8.35 8.76
C VAL A 139 4.83 -7.19 8.60
N PRO A 140 5.60 -7.12 7.49
CA PRO A 140 6.40 -5.94 7.20
C PRO A 140 5.51 -4.72 6.99
N VAL A 141 5.78 -3.63 7.72
CA VAL A 141 5.03 -2.38 7.60
C VAL A 141 5.84 -1.37 6.81
N ALA A 142 5.26 -0.78 5.78
CA ALA A 142 5.76 0.41 5.08
C ALA A 142 4.90 1.63 5.47
N VAL A 143 5.51 2.83 5.40
CA VAL A 143 4.82 4.11 5.63
C VAL A 143 5.05 5.02 4.43
N ALA A 144 3.97 5.58 3.90
CA ALA A 144 4.00 6.50 2.78
C ALA A 144 3.11 7.73 3.03
N SER A 145 3.24 8.75 2.18
CA SER A 145 2.52 10.01 2.30
C SER A 145 1.08 9.95 1.79
N ASP A 146 0.81 9.07 0.82
CA ASP A 146 -0.45 9.04 0.06
C ASP A 146 -0.81 10.41 -0.54
N PHE A 147 0.19 11.10 -1.09
CA PHE A 147 -0.07 12.42 -1.65
C PHE A 147 -1.08 12.38 -2.80
N ASN A 148 -2.24 12.93 -2.54
CA ASN A 148 -3.30 13.09 -3.53
C ASN A 148 -4.21 14.27 -3.16
N PRO A 149 -4.96 14.84 -4.14
CA PRO A 149 -5.79 16.02 -3.88
C PRO A 149 -7.08 15.72 -3.09
N GLY A 150 -7.49 14.47 -3.01
CA GLY A 150 -8.77 14.05 -2.39
C GLY A 150 -8.68 13.83 -0.88
N SER A 151 -7.65 13.09 -0.44
CA SER A 151 -7.56 12.61 0.94
C SER A 151 -6.30 13.01 1.68
N THR A 152 -5.23 13.44 0.98
CA THR A 152 -3.97 13.81 1.65
C THR A 152 -3.15 14.81 0.83
N PRO A 153 -3.49 16.11 0.80
CA PRO A 153 -2.72 17.10 0.05
C PRO A 153 -1.44 17.50 0.81
N ASN A 154 -0.65 16.52 1.24
CA ASN A 154 0.56 16.69 2.06
C ASN A 154 1.76 15.99 1.46
N LEU A 155 2.82 16.75 1.16
CA LEU A 155 4.09 16.23 0.63
C LEU A 155 5.11 15.85 1.70
N SER A 156 4.84 16.14 2.99
CA SER A 156 5.79 15.90 4.08
C SER A 156 5.75 14.44 4.53
N LEU A 157 6.70 13.63 4.05
CA LEU A 157 6.88 12.27 4.58
C LEU A 157 7.28 12.31 6.06
N GLN A 158 8.00 13.35 6.52
CA GLN A 158 8.34 13.51 7.93
C GLN A 158 7.08 13.61 8.80
N LEU A 159 6.05 14.37 8.36
CA LEU A 159 4.77 14.43 9.09
C LEU A 159 4.10 13.05 9.14
N ALA A 160 4.07 12.31 8.02
CA ALA A 160 3.52 10.95 8.02
C ALA A 160 4.26 10.02 9.00
N MET A 161 5.60 10.11 9.03
CA MET A 161 6.44 9.37 9.98
C MET A 161 6.16 9.75 11.44
N ASN A 162 6.00 11.05 11.75
CA ASN A 162 5.63 11.49 13.10
C ASN A 162 4.26 10.94 13.53
N ILE A 163 3.25 11.01 12.64
CA ILE A 163 1.92 10.46 12.92
C ILE A 163 2.01 8.94 13.15
N ALA A 164 2.83 8.21 12.38
CA ALA A 164 3.05 6.78 12.58
C ALA A 164 3.61 6.47 13.98
N CYS A 165 4.59 7.22 14.47
CA CYS A 165 5.09 7.08 15.84
C CYS A 165 3.97 7.25 16.87
N TYR A 166 3.18 8.32 16.76
CA TYR A 166 2.20 8.68 17.78
C TYR A 166 0.93 7.82 17.72
N ARG A 167 0.43 7.53 16.53
CA ARG A 167 -0.87 6.88 16.33
C ARG A 167 -0.75 5.37 16.14
N TYR A 168 0.28 4.90 15.44
CA TYR A 168 0.54 3.47 15.28
C TYR A 168 1.35 2.86 16.42
N ARG A 169 1.89 3.71 17.33
CA ARG A 169 2.75 3.30 18.45
C ARG A 169 3.98 2.52 17.99
N LEU A 170 4.54 2.92 16.88
CA LEU A 170 5.80 2.42 16.36
C LEU A 170 6.96 3.22 16.96
N THR A 171 8.09 2.55 17.20
CA THR A 171 9.30 3.25 17.63
C THR A 171 9.90 4.06 16.48
N PRO A 172 10.74 5.07 16.74
CA PRO A 172 11.46 5.80 15.70
C PRO A 172 12.21 4.90 14.70
N GLU A 173 12.85 3.83 15.20
CA GLU A 173 13.59 2.87 14.37
C GLU A 173 12.66 2.04 13.48
N GLU A 174 11.52 1.59 14.01
CA GLU A 174 10.50 0.88 13.22
C GLU A 174 9.93 1.79 12.12
N VAL A 175 9.64 3.05 12.43
CA VAL A 175 9.11 3.99 11.43
C VAL A 175 10.17 4.36 10.39
N LEU A 176 11.44 4.52 10.79
CA LEU A 176 12.52 4.75 9.83
C LEU A 176 12.64 3.57 8.87
N THR A 177 12.64 2.34 9.38
CA THR A 177 12.65 1.11 8.57
C THR A 177 11.43 1.05 7.65
N ALA A 178 10.24 1.39 8.16
CA ALA A 178 9.00 1.42 7.40
C ALA A 178 9.02 2.44 6.25
N ALA A 179 9.63 3.61 6.45
CA ALA A 179 9.70 4.67 5.45
C ALA A 179 10.89 4.52 4.46
N THR A 180 11.79 3.57 4.71
CA THR A 180 12.99 3.35 3.88
C THR A 180 13.03 1.95 3.29
N LEU A 181 13.56 0.96 4.02
CA LEU A 181 13.76 -0.41 3.54
C LEU A 181 12.43 -1.07 3.13
N ASN A 182 11.42 -1.04 4.00
CA ASN A 182 10.15 -1.69 3.71
C ASN A 182 9.37 -0.95 2.60
N ALA A 183 9.45 0.39 2.55
CA ALA A 183 8.88 1.17 1.46
C ALA A 183 9.56 0.85 0.11
N ALA A 184 10.89 0.70 0.10
CA ALA A 184 11.63 0.26 -1.08
C ALA A 184 11.21 -1.16 -1.52
N ALA A 185 11.01 -2.07 -0.56
CA ALA A 185 10.52 -3.43 -0.83
C ALA A 185 9.09 -3.42 -1.41
N ALA A 186 8.20 -2.57 -0.90
CA ALA A 186 6.82 -2.43 -1.38
C ALA A 186 6.72 -1.96 -2.85
N ILE A 187 7.78 -1.38 -3.39
CA ILE A 187 7.89 -1.00 -4.79
C ILE A 187 8.93 -1.83 -5.58
N GLY A 188 9.40 -2.96 -5.00
CA GLY A 188 10.35 -3.87 -5.64
C GLY A 188 11.73 -3.28 -5.89
N LYS A 189 12.18 -2.29 -5.07
CA LYS A 189 13.46 -1.60 -5.23
C LYS A 189 14.42 -1.79 -4.06
N ALA A 190 14.16 -2.72 -3.13
CA ALA A 190 14.98 -2.93 -1.94
C ALA A 190 16.45 -3.29 -2.25
N GLU A 191 16.72 -3.92 -3.41
CA GLU A 191 18.07 -4.20 -3.88
C GLU A 191 18.82 -2.94 -4.37
N GLN A 192 18.12 -1.86 -4.65
CA GLN A 192 18.68 -0.64 -5.24
C GLN A 192 18.73 0.53 -4.26
N VAL A 193 17.72 0.65 -3.39
CA VAL A 193 17.54 1.77 -2.45
C VAL A 193 16.99 1.27 -1.11
N GLY A 194 16.84 2.19 -0.14
CA GLY A 194 16.19 1.92 1.16
C GLY A 194 17.18 1.63 2.29
N THR A 195 18.46 1.35 1.98
CA THR A 195 19.54 1.18 2.98
C THR A 195 20.84 1.82 2.49
N LEU A 196 21.71 2.16 3.43
CA LEU A 196 23.06 2.68 3.14
C LEU A 196 24.04 1.52 3.07
N GLU A 197 24.09 0.84 1.92
CA GLU A 197 24.95 -0.32 1.67
C GLU A 197 25.78 -0.12 0.41
N PRO A 198 27.02 -0.66 0.37
CA PRO A 198 27.84 -0.63 -0.84
C PRO A 198 27.11 -1.29 -2.03
N GLY A 199 27.10 -0.62 -3.16
CA GLY A 199 26.45 -1.08 -4.39
C GLY A 199 25.01 -0.58 -4.60
N LYS A 200 24.37 0.00 -3.57
CA LYS A 200 23.08 0.66 -3.71
C LYS A 200 23.24 2.13 -4.12
N GLN A 201 22.16 2.70 -4.62
CA GLN A 201 22.07 4.12 -4.98
C GLN A 201 22.18 4.98 -3.72
N ALA A 202 23.00 6.01 -3.76
CA ALA A 202 23.26 6.90 -2.63
C ALA A 202 22.16 7.97 -2.46
N ASP A 203 20.92 7.53 -2.30
CA ASP A 203 19.81 8.38 -1.90
C ASP A 203 19.83 8.54 -0.38
N LEU A 204 20.41 9.64 0.09
CA LEU A 204 20.62 9.87 1.51
C LEU A 204 20.20 11.28 1.94
N LEU A 205 19.78 11.40 3.19
CA LEU A 205 19.47 12.66 3.86
C LEU A 205 20.44 12.87 5.02
N ILE A 206 20.88 14.12 5.18
CA ILE A 206 21.64 14.58 6.35
C ILE A 206 20.70 15.45 7.16
N TRP A 207 20.44 15.04 8.41
CA TRP A 207 19.53 15.75 9.32
C TRP A 207 20.34 16.65 10.27
N ASP A 208 19.85 17.85 10.47
CA ASP A 208 20.32 18.74 11.56
C ASP A 208 19.65 18.30 12.87
N ALA A 209 20.07 17.15 13.38
CA ALA A 209 19.53 16.51 14.58
C ALA A 209 20.60 15.68 15.28
N ASP A 210 20.70 15.77 16.61
CA ASP A 210 21.69 15.08 17.42
C ASP A 210 21.46 13.56 17.50
N ASN A 211 20.22 13.13 17.31
CA ASN A 211 19.83 11.71 17.37
C ASN A 211 18.51 11.47 16.63
N LEU A 212 18.20 10.19 16.39
CA LEU A 212 17.02 9.77 15.66
C LEU A 212 15.71 10.27 16.31
N ASN A 213 15.58 10.25 17.63
CA ASN A 213 14.37 10.66 18.33
C ASN A 213 13.99 12.11 18.05
N PHE A 214 14.97 12.95 17.78
CA PHE A 214 14.75 14.37 17.54
C PHE A 214 13.99 14.62 16.22
N ILE A 215 14.22 13.78 15.20
CA ILE A 215 13.50 13.83 13.92
C ILE A 215 12.00 13.58 14.13
N PHE A 216 11.67 12.68 15.06
CA PHE A 216 10.29 12.29 15.38
C PHE A 216 9.65 13.16 16.46
N TYR A 217 10.42 13.96 17.17
CA TYR A 217 9.91 14.92 18.13
C TYR A 217 9.40 16.21 17.46
N ARG A 218 10.10 16.67 16.43
CA ARG A 218 9.71 17.85 15.64
C ARG A 218 8.86 17.42 14.45
N TYR A 219 7.65 17.96 14.33
CA TYR A 219 6.70 17.62 13.27
C TYR A 219 6.37 18.80 12.34
N GLY A 220 7.17 19.86 12.33
CA GLY A 220 7.02 21.04 11.47
C GLY A 220 8.33 21.77 11.23
#